data_3a96e8f48d07c30be73d60719dbe0954
#
_entry.id   3a96e8f48d07c30be73d60719dbe0954
#
_cell.length_a   1.000
_cell.length_b   1.000
_cell.length_c   1.000
_cell.angle_alpha   90.00
_cell.angle_beta   90.00
_cell.angle_gamma   90.00
#
_symmetry.space_group_name_H-M   'P 1'
#
loop_
_entity.id
_entity.type
_entity.pdbx_description
1 polymer ?
#
loop_
_entity_poly.entity_id
_entity_poly.type
_entity_poly.pdbx_seq_one_letter_code
_entity_poly.pdbx_strand_id
1 'polypeptide(L)'
;VYTECIRKKERGKYTVYLKRKVDTFLREWKADPARKPLIIKGSRQVGKTESIRKFAAETYESVVEINFVRDEKYKGVLADGYEAASVIKNISLIDPSRKFIPHKTLLFFDEITEFPEIATSLKFFYEDGRFDVICSGSMLGVNYKKIESNSVGYKKDYDMFSMDFEEFLWAKGYEGTT
;
A
#
# COMPACT_ATOMS: atom_id res chain seq x y z
N VAL A 1 -0.73 19.23 26.22
CA VAL A 1 -0.29 19.06 24.83
C VAL A 1 -0.94 17.78 24.33
N TYR A 2 -2.02 17.92 23.54
CA TYR A 2 -2.78 16.78 23.02
C TYR A 2 -2.09 16.28 21.75
N THR A 3 -1.66 15.03 21.76
CA THR A 3 -1.20 14.27 20.60
C THR A 3 -2.25 14.39 19.48
N GLU A 4 -1.83 14.73 18.26
CA GLU A 4 -2.71 14.80 17.09
C GLU A 4 -3.30 13.42 16.77
N CYS A 5 -4.36 13.07 17.46
CA CYS A 5 -5.26 12.01 17.05
C CYS A 5 -6.08 12.52 15.87
N ILE A 6 -5.71 12.14 14.65
CA ILE A 6 -6.50 12.47 13.46
C ILE A 6 -7.84 11.73 13.55
N ARG A 7 -8.89 12.49 13.91
CA ARG A 7 -10.27 11.99 13.94
C ARG A 7 -10.86 12.11 12.54
N LYS A 8 -10.91 11.03 11.78
CA LYS A 8 -11.75 10.96 10.58
C LYS A 8 -13.17 10.56 10.98
N LYS A 9 -14.15 11.37 10.56
CA LYS A 9 -15.57 11.03 10.71
C LYS A 9 -16.03 10.31 9.44
N GLU A 10 -16.10 9.00 9.47
CA GLU A 10 -16.80 8.21 8.45
C GLU A 10 -18.02 7.55 9.09
N ARG A 11 -19.22 7.78 8.53
CA ARG A 11 -20.51 7.17 8.92
C ARG A 11 -20.82 7.24 10.43
N GLY A 12 -20.51 8.36 11.09
CA GLY A 12 -20.88 8.58 12.50
C GLY A 12 -19.99 7.91 13.54
N LYS A 13 -18.93 7.20 13.13
CA LYS A 13 -17.91 6.65 14.05
C LYS A 13 -16.62 7.43 13.91
N TYR A 14 -16.02 7.82 15.04
CA TYR A 14 -14.68 8.37 15.08
C TYR A 14 -13.68 7.22 15.07
N THR A 15 -12.93 7.06 14.00
CA THR A 15 -11.75 6.19 13.98
C THR A 15 -10.54 7.01 14.41
N VAL A 16 -9.93 6.63 15.52
CA VAL A 16 -8.68 7.20 16.00
C VAL A 16 -7.56 6.41 15.34
N TYR A 17 -6.78 7.07 14.47
CA TYR A 17 -5.57 6.46 13.94
C TYR A 17 -4.47 6.51 15.01
N LEU A 18 -3.84 5.38 15.26
CA LEU A 18 -2.70 5.28 16.17
C LEU A 18 -1.40 5.38 15.37
N LYS A 19 -0.50 6.27 15.78
CA LYS A 19 0.82 6.45 15.17
C LYS A 19 1.60 5.14 15.17
N ARG A 20 2.20 4.79 14.05
CA ARG A 20 2.97 3.57 13.85
C ARG A 20 4.36 3.89 13.29
N LYS A 21 5.33 3.02 13.53
CA LYS A 21 6.68 3.13 12.95
C LYS A 21 6.68 3.12 11.42
N VAL A 22 5.73 2.40 10.82
CA VAL A 22 5.52 2.39 9.37
C VAL A 22 5.21 3.77 8.80
N ASP A 23 4.65 4.70 9.58
CA ASP A 23 4.35 6.07 9.10
C ASP A 23 5.64 6.84 8.77
N THR A 24 6.67 6.68 9.59
CA THR A 24 7.99 7.27 9.34
C THR A 24 8.65 6.63 8.13
N PHE A 25 8.64 5.30 8.06
CA PHE A 25 9.17 4.54 6.93
C PHE A 25 8.52 4.95 5.59
N LEU A 26 7.19 5.11 5.55
CA LEU A 26 6.47 5.51 4.34
C LEU A 26 6.88 6.91 3.87
N ARG A 27 7.11 7.85 4.79
CA ARG A 27 7.60 9.20 4.45
C ARG A 27 9.04 9.16 3.91
N GLU A 28 9.91 8.38 4.53
CA GLU A 28 11.28 8.18 4.06
C GLU A 28 11.31 7.48 2.68
N TRP A 29 10.49 6.46 2.50
CA TRP A 29 10.35 5.79 1.20
C TRP A 29 9.90 6.77 0.11
N LYS A 30 8.94 7.64 0.40
CA LYS A 30 8.45 8.63 -0.57
C LYS A 30 9.50 9.68 -0.90
N ALA A 31 10.33 10.05 0.05
CA ALA A 31 11.41 11.03 -0.14
C ALA A 31 12.58 10.49 -0.98
N ASP A 32 12.74 9.18 -1.08
CA ASP A 32 13.77 8.55 -1.90
C ASP A 32 13.44 8.71 -3.40
N PRO A 33 14.23 9.42 -4.20
CA PRO A 33 13.99 9.58 -5.63
C PRO A 33 14.15 8.27 -6.40
N ALA A 34 14.89 7.30 -5.88
CA ALA A 34 15.11 5.98 -6.46
C ALA A 34 14.19 4.91 -5.86
N ARG A 35 13.09 5.34 -5.21
CA ARG A 35 12.17 4.42 -4.55
C ARG A 35 11.60 3.38 -5.50
N LYS A 36 11.63 2.14 -5.06
CA LYS A 36 11.01 1.01 -5.76
C LYS A 36 9.58 0.82 -5.27
N PRO A 37 8.72 0.13 -6.04
CA PRO A 37 7.45 -0.38 -5.54
C PRO A 37 7.62 -1.03 -4.17
N LEU A 38 6.68 -0.77 -3.27
CA LEU A 38 6.76 -1.20 -1.88
C LEU A 38 5.77 -2.34 -1.61
N ILE A 39 6.22 -3.37 -0.90
CA ILE A 39 5.33 -4.41 -0.37
C ILE A 39 5.37 -4.34 1.16
N ILE A 40 4.23 -4.02 1.77
CA ILE A 40 4.05 -4.07 3.23
C ILE A 40 3.47 -5.43 3.61
N LYS A 41 4.29 -6.22 4.28
CA LYS A 41 3.99 -7.58 4.72
C LYS A 41 3.62 -7.59 6.20
N GLY A 42 2.83 -8.56 6.62
CA GLY A 42 2.52 -8.76 8.04
C GLY A 42 1.23 -9.55 8.24
N SER A 43 0.98 -9.96 9.47
CA SER A 43 -0.22 -10.70 9.84
C SER A 43 -1.50 -9.95 9.49
N ARG A 44 -2.62 -10.66 9.43
CA ARG A 44 -3.94 -10.01 9.29
C ARG A 44 -4.19 -9.11 10.49
N GLN A 45 -4.91 -8.00 10.25
CA GLN A 45 -5.37 -7.04 11.29
C GLN A 45 -4.27 -6.28 12.05
N VAL A 46 -3.02 -6.25 11.58
CA VAL A 46 -1.96 -5.43 12.21
C VAL A 46 -2.01 -3.95 11.81
N GLY A 47 -2.94 -3.55 10.91
CA GLY A 47 -3.14 -2.15 10.50
C GLY A 47 -2.51 -1.74 9.18
N LYS A 48 -2.01 -2.68 8.33
CA LYS A 48 -1.37 -2.38 7.04
C LYS A 48 -2.20 -1.44 6.16
N THR A 49 -3.42 -1.84 5.86
CA THR A 49 -4.35 -1.10 4.98
C THR A 49 -4.64 0.30 5.50
N GLU A 50 -4.87 0.45 6.81
CA GLU A 50 -5.15 1.76 7.43
C GLU A 50 -3.94 2.70 7.39
N SER A 51 -2.73 2.18 7.65
CA SER A 51 -1.50 2.98 7.55
C SER A 51 -1.24 3.45 6.12
N ILE A 52 -1.44 2.57 5.12
CA ILE A 52 -1.28 2.92 3.71
C ILE A 52 -2.33 3.97 3.28
N ARG A 53 -3.60 3.78 3.65
CA ARG A 53 -4.67 4.74 3.33
C ARG A 53 -4.43 6.12 3.93
N LYS A 54 -4.01 6.18 5.20
CA LYS A 54 -3.64 7.43 5.85
C LYS A 54 -2.52 8.13 5.09
N PHE A 55 -1.42 7.42 4.85
CA PHE A 55 -0.28 7.94 4.10
C PHE A 55 -0.69 8.41 2.70
N ALA A 56 -1.48 7.62 1.98
CA ALA A 56 -1.96 7.93 0.65
C ALA A 56 -2.80 9.22 0.62
N ALA A 57 -3.72 9.38 1.59
CA ALA A 57 -4.57 10.56 1.70
C ALA A 57 -3.80 11.85 2.02
N GLU A 58 -2.65 11.74 2.71
CA GLU A 58 -1.80 12.88 3.07
C GLU A 58 -0.81 13.25 1.95
N THR A 59 -0.52 12.32 1.02
CA THR A 59 0.64 12.44 0.12
C THR A 59 0.26 12.55 -1.36
N TYR A 60 -0.89 11.99 -1.77
CA TYR A 60 -1.26 11.89 -3.19
C TYR A 60 -2.57 12.61 -3.50
N GLU A 61 -2.68 13.16 -4.71
CA GLU A 61 -3.91 13.79 -5.21
C GLU A 61 -4.96 12.75 -5.61
N SER A 62 -4.52 11.56 -6.03
CA SER A 62 -5.38 10.45 -6.43
C SER A 62 -4.86 9.13 -5.87
N VAL A 63 -5.77 8.26 -5.47
CA VAL A 63 -5.46 6.92 -4.98
C VAL A 63 -6.33 5.92 -5.72
N VAL A 64 -5.69 4.96 -6.37
CA VAL A 64 -6.36 3.82 -7.01
C VAL A 64 -6.15 2.60 -6.12
N GLU A 65 -7.07 2.38 -5.19
CA GLU A 65 -7.05 1.21 -4.31
C GLU A 65 -7.84 0.07 -4.96
N ILE A 66 -7.21 -1.12 -5.02
CA ILE A 66 -7.81 -2.38 -5.47
C ILE A 66 -7.52 -3.45 -4.43
N ASN A 67 -8.57 -4.04 -3.88
CA ASN A 67 -8.47 -5.15 -2.93
C ASN A 67 -8.89 -6.46 -3.62
N PHE A 68 -7.94 -7.36 -3.85
CA PHE A 68 -8.18 -8.58 -4.63
C PHE A 68 -9.06 -9.64 -3.95
N VAL A 69 -9.40 -9.47 -2.66
CA VAL A 69 -10.41 -10.27 -1.97
C VAL A 69 -11.81 -9.77 -2.29
N ARG A 70 -12.01 -8.45 -2.27
CA ARG A 70 -13.34 -7.82 -2.45
C ARG A 70 -13.71 -7.60 -3.91
N ASP A 71 -12.69 -7.30 -4.71
CA ASP A 71 -12.85 -6.76 -6.06
C ASP A 71 -12.33 -7.76 -7.11
N GLU A 72 -12.90 -8.98 -7.12
CA GLU A 72 -12.44 -10.09 -8.00
C GLU A 72 -12.39 -9.73 -9.49
N LYS A 73 -13.23 -8.79 -9.94
CA LYS A 73 -13.22 -8.30 -11.33
C LYS A 73 -11.85 -7.77 -11.77
N TYR A 74 -11.03 -7.27 -10.83
CA TYR A 74 -9.68 -6.78 -11.14
C TYR A 74 -8.63 -7.88 -11.31
N LYS A 75 -8.94 -9.15 -11.07
CA LYS A 75 -8.03 -10.25 -11.40
C LYS A 75 -7.78 -10.38 -12.92
N GLY A 76 -8.62 -9.75 -13.74
CA GLY A 76 -8.43 -9.64 -15.19
C GLY A 76 -7.49 -8.51 -15.65
N VAL A 77 -6.92 -7.71 -14.76
CA VAL A 77 -6.09 -6.54 -15.16
C VAL A 77 -4.79 -6.90 -15.90
N LEU A 78 -4.35 -8.14 -15.81
CA LEU A 78 -3.16 -8.66 -16.50
C LEU A 78 -3.48 -9.36 -17.83
N ALA A 79 -4.72 -9.29 -18.34
CA ALA A 79 -5.13 -9.99 -19.55
C ALA A 79 -4.32 -9.59 -20.80
N ASP A 80 -3.85 -8.34 -20.87
CA ASP A 80 -3.06 -7.80 -21.98
C ASP A 80 -1.55 -7.72 -21.66
N GLY A 81 -1.09 -8.38 -20.58
CA GLY A 81 0.31 -8.37 -20.16
C GLY A 81 0.57 -7.63 -18.86
N TYR A 82 1.85 -7.47 -18.52
CA TYR A 82 2.30 -6.94 -17.22
C TYR A 82 2.77 -5.49 -17.27
N GLU A 83 2.86 -4.90 -18.45
CA GLU A 83 3.30 -3.52 -18.65
C GLU A 83 2.37 -2.55 -17.91
N ALA A 84 2.95 -1.52 -17.31
CA ALA A 84 2.20 -0.52 -16.54
C ALA A 84 1.05 0.10 -17.35
N ALA A 85 1.27 0.40 -18.63
CA ALA A 85 0.25 0.96 -19.54
C ALA A 85 -0.93 -0.01 -19.74
N SER A 86 -0.67 -1.31 -19.92
CA SER A 86 -1.70 -2.36 -20.09
C SER A 86 -2.52 -2.52 -18.82
N VAL A 87 -1.88 -2.58 -17.68
CA VAL A 87 -2.55 -2.70 -16.36
C VAL A 87 -3.45 -1.48 -16.10
N ILE A 88 -2.95 -0.27 -16.33
CA ILE A 88 -3.71 0.98 -16.15
C ILE A 88 -4.91 1.03 -17.09
N LYS A 89 -4.70 0.69 -18.37
CA LYS A 89 -5.79 0.58 -19.38
C LYS A 89 -6.89 -0.35 -18.88
N ASN A 90 -6.53 -1.55 -18.43
CA ASN A 90 -7.49 -2.56 -17.99
C ASN A 90 -8.23 -2.12 -16.71
N ILE A 91 -7.54 -1.46 -15.76
CA ILE A 91 -8.20 -0.85 -14.59
C ILE A 91 -9.21 0.20 -15.04
N SER A 92 -8.83 1.08 -15.98
CA SER A 92 -9.71 2.14 -16.52
C SER A 92 -10.91 1.60 -17.27
N LEU A 93 -10.78 0.47 -17.95
CA LEU A 93 -11.91 -0.23 -18.61
C LEU A 93 -12.90 -0.82 -17.60
N ILE A 94 -12.39 -1.35 -16.49
CA ILE A 94 -13.23 -1.93 -15.41
C ILE A 94 -13.93 -0.82 -14.62
N ASP A 95 -13.24 0.30 -14.38
CA ASP A 95 -13.77 1.44 -13.63
C ASP A 95 -13.26 2.77 -14.23
N PRO A 96 -14.01 3.37 -15.18
CA PRO A 96 -13.63 4.63 -15.81
C PRO A 96 -13.56 5.85 -14.88
N SER A 97 -14.07 5.73 -13.66
CA SER A 97 -14.00 6.82 -12.65
C SER A 97 -12.61 6.98 -12.03
N ARG A 98 -11.73 5.98 -12.18
CA ARG A 98 -10.37 6.00 -11.63
C ARG A 98 -9.51 7.00 -12.38
N LYS A 99 -8.84 7.87 -11.63
CA LYS A 99 -7.97 8.92 -12.21
C LYS A 99 -6.52 8.54 -12.04
N PHE A 100 -5.79 8.53 -13.16
CA PHE A 100 -4.36 8.24 -13.20
C PHE A 100 -3.61 9.52 -13.59
N ILE A 101 -3.06 10.23 -12.61
CA ILE A 101 -2.29 11.45 -12.77
C ILE A 101 -0.81 11.11 -12.56
N PRO A 102 0.07 11.22 -13.60
CA PRO A 102 1.49 10.91 -13.44
C PRO A 102 2.11 11.64 -12.25
N HIS A 103 2.89 10.93 -11.46
CA HIS A 103 3.59 11.37 -10.24
C HIS A 103 2.68 11.85 -9.07
N LYS A 104 1.35 11.83 -9.24
CA LYS A 104 0.38 12.28 -8.24
C LYS A 104 -0.64 11.20 -7.84
N THR A 105 -0.62 10.04 -8.50
CA THR A 105 -1.48 8.90 -8.17
C THR A 105 -0.67 7.81 -7.50
N LEU A 106 -1.18 7.31 -6.38
CA LEU A 106 -0.74 6.05 -5.78
C LEU A 106 -1.61 4.90 -6.29
N LEU A 107 -0.98 3.84 -6.79
CA LEU A 107 -1.61 2.54 -6.98
C LEU A 107 -1.45 1.73 -5.70
N PHE A 108 -2.56 1.36 -5.08
CA PHE A 108 -2.56 0.54 -3.88
C PHE A 108 -3.22 -0.81 -4.15
N PHE A 109 -2.41 -1.87 -4.24
CA PHE A 109 -2.86 -3.24 -4.41
C PHE A 109 -2.91 -3.94 -3.04
N ASP A 110 -4.13 -4.10 -2.52
CA ASP A 110 -4.36 -4.70 -1.21
C ASP A 110 -4.66 -6.21 -1.34
N GLU A 111 -4.16 -6.99 -0.39
CA GLU A 111 -4.29 -8.45 -0.33
C GLU A 111 -3.77 -9.16 -1.60
N ILE A 112 -2.55 -8.80 -2.05
CA ILE A 112 -1.93 -9.38 -3.26
C ILE A 112 -1.67 -10.89 -3.17
N THR A 113 -1.76 -11.50 -1.99
CA THR A 113 -1.73 -12.95 -1.80
C THR A 113 -2.87 -13.69 -2.48
N GLU A 114 -3.98 -12.99 -2.75
CA GLU A 114 -5.13 -13.53 -3.50
C GLU A 114 -4.98 -13.41 -5.02
N PHE A 115 -3.99 -12.63 -5.47
CA PHE A 115 -3.62 -12.47 -6.88
C PHE A 115 -2.11 -12.23 -7.01
N PRO A 116 -1.27 -13.25 -6.71
CA PRO A 116 0.19 -13.10 -6.64
C PRO A 116 0.83 -12.71 -7.96
N GLU A 117 0.20 -12.98 -9.09
CA GLU A 117 0.68 -12.62 -10.43
C GLU A 117 0.85 -11.11 -10.61
N ILE A 118 0.12 -10.28 -9.87
CA ILE A 118 0.24 -8.81 -9.93
C ILE A 118 1.65 -8.35 -9.53
N ALA A 119 2.38 -9.12 -8.72
CA ALA A 119 3.75 -8.81 -8.33
C ALA A 119 4.72 -8.78 -9.52
N THR A 120 4.41 -9.48 -10.61
CA THR A 120 5.21 -9.43 -11.84
C THR A 120 5.16 -8.04 -12.49
N SER A 121 4.05 -7.32 -12.37
CA SER A 121 3.90 -5.98 -12.93
C SER A 121 4.75 -4.92 -12.19
N LEU A 122 5.21 -5.18 -10.97
CA LEU A 122 5.98 -4.20 -10.19
C LEU A 122 7.28 -3.78 -10.89
N LYS A 123 7.95 -4.70 -11.59
CA LYS A 123 9.10 -4.37 -12.43
C LYS A 123 8.74 -3.30 -13.45
N PHE A 124 7.66 -3.50 -14.18
CA PHE A 124 7.23 -2.60 -15.25
C PHE A 124 6.75 -1.24 -14.72
N PHE A 125 6.12 -1.19 -13.55
CA PHE A 125 5.80 0.06 -12.88
C PHE A 125 7.06 0.82 -12.41
N TYR A 126 8.07 0.09 -11.94
CA TYR A 126 9.35 0.70 -11.57
C TYR A 126 10.06 1.30 -12.79
N GLU A 127 10.11 0.57 -13.92
CA GLU A 127 10.71 1.02 -15.17
C GLU A 127 9.93 2.19 -15.81
N ASP A 128 8.60 2.18 -15.71
CA ASP A 128 7.73 3.25 -16.21
C ASP A 128 7.88 4.55 -15.40
N GLY A 129 8.04 4.47 -14.10
CA GLY A 129 8.33 5.57 -13.18
C GLY A 129 7.24 6.62 -12.99
N ARG A 130 6.12 6.56 -13.74
CA ARG A 130 5.04 7.55 -13.63
C ARG A 130 4.18 7.42 -12.39
N PHE A 131 4.13 6.22 -11.79
CA PHE A 131 3.22 5.92 -10.69
C PHE A 131 3.94 5.20 -9.55
N ASP A 132 3.69 5.64 -8.34
CA ASP A 132 4.10 4.92 -7.16
C ASP A 132 3.15 3.74 -6.92
N VAL A 133 3.71 2.61 -6.51
CA VAL A 133 2.93 1.40 -6.21
C VAL A 133 3.24 0.92 -4.79
N ILE A 134 2.20 0.73 -3.99
CA ILE A 134 2.27 0.06 -2.70
C ILE A 134 1.37 -1.16 -2.75
N CYS A 135 1.90 -2.29 -2.32
CA CYS A 135 1.15 -3.53 -2.16
C CYS A 135 1.04 -3.87 -0.67
N SER A 136 -0.03 -4.56 -0.29
CA SER A 136 -0.11 -5.21 1.01
C SER A 136 -0.52 -6.68 0.87
N GLY A 137 -0.07 -7.50 1.80
CA GLY A 137 -0.44 -8.91 1.83
C GLY A 137 -0.06 -9.59 3.13
N SER A 138 -0.70 -10.73 3.40
CA SER A 138 -0.35 -11.58 4.54
C SER A 138 0.88 -12.42 4.20
N MET A 139 1.78 -12.64 5.17
CA MET A 139 3.02 -13.42 4.96
C MET A 139 2.80 -14.94 4.92
N LEU A 140 1.56 -15.42 5.00
CA LEU A 140 1.26 -16.83 5.18
C LEU A 140 0.91 -17.50 3.86
N GLY A 141 1.63 -18.59 3.50
CA GLY A 141 1.25 -19.55 2.48
C GLY A 141 2.13 -19.59 1.22
N VAL A 142 1.78 -20.51 0.34
CA VAL A 142 2.49 -20.79 -0.93
C VAL A 142 2.50 -19.59 -1.87
N ASN A 143 1.44 -18.79 -1.86
CA ASN A 143 1.30 -17.62 -2.71
C ASN A 143 2.34 -16.52 -2.41
N TYR A 144 2.81 -16.44 -1.16
CA TYR A 144 3.86 -15.50 -0.80
C TYR A 144 5.19 -15.79 -1.51
N LYS A 145 5.56 -17.08 -1.64
CA LYS A 145 6.77 -17.49 -2.39
C LYS A 145 6.72 -17.07 -3.87
N LYS A 146 5.52 -17.11 -4.47
CA LYS A 146 5.33 -16.61 -5.86
C LYS A 146 5.54 -15.10 -5.94
N ILE A 147 5.01 -14.34 -4.99
CA ILE A 147 5.20 -12.88 -4.92
C ILE A 147 6.70 -12.56 -4.82
N GLU A 148 7.43 -13.22 -3.94
CA GLU A 148 8.87 -13.02 -3.80
C GLU A 148 9.62 -13.34 -5.10
N SER A 149 9.34 -14.47 -5.71
CA SER A 149 9.99 -14.90 -6.97
C SER A 149 9.73 -13.93 -8.11
N ASN A 150 8.49 -13.41 -8.23
CA ASN A 150 8.06 -12.57 -9.34
C ASN A 150 8.58 -11.13 -9.28
N SER A 151 9.00 -10.65 -8.12
CA SER A 151 9.35 -9.25 -7.88
C SER A 151 10.79 -9.01 -7.41
N VAL A 152 11.65 -10.03 -7.51
CA VAL A 152 13.06 -9.95 -7.09
C VAL A 152 13.77 -8.75 -7.74
N GLY A 153 14.42 -7.93 -6.90
CA GLY A 153 15.23 -6.79 -7.35
C GLY A 153 14.45 -5.50 -7.68
N TYR A 154 13.14 -5.58 -7.90
CA TYR A 154 12.30 -4.46 -8.33
C TYR A 154 11.30 -3.96 -7.27
N LYS A 155 11.47 -4.38 -6.02
CA LYS A 155 10.63 -3.99 -4.90
C LYS A 155 11.46 -3.66 -3.66
N LYS A 156 10.83 -2.94 -2.73
CA LYS A 156 11.25 -2.79 -1.35
C LYS A 156 10.23 -3.48 -0.46
N ASP A 157 10.67 -4.15 0.58
CA ASP A 157 9.81 -4.82 1.54
C ASP A 157 9.82 -4.08 2.88
N TYR A 158 8.68 -4.10 3.57
CA TYR A 158 8.54 -3.69 4.95
C TYR A 158 7.72 -4.71 5.72
N ASP A 159 8.29 -5.24 6.81
CA ASP A 159 7.60 -6.18 7.69
C ASP A 159 6.87 -5.41 8.79
N MET A 160 5.53 -5.42 8.74
CA MET A 160 4.69 -4.77 9.74
C MET A 160 4.18 -5.78 10.74
N PHE A 161 4.51 -5.55 12.01
CA PHE A 161 4.08 -6.38 13.14
C PHE A 161 2.90 -5.76 13.88
N SER A 162 2.36 -6.48 14.86
CA SER A 162 1.46 -5.90 15.84
C SER A 162 2.14 -4.73 16.56
N MET A 163 1.35 -3.86 17.16
CA MET A 163 1.85 -2.70 17.92
C MET A 163 2.89 -3.15 18.94
N ASP A 164 4.08 -2.58 18.87
CA ASP A 164 5.11 -2.81 19.87
C ASP A 164 4.94 -1.92 21.11
N PHE A 165 5.78 -2.09 22.11
CA PHE A 165 5.65 -1.38 23.37
C PHE A 165 5.83 0.14 23.21
N GLU A 166 6.74 0.57 22.35
CA GLU A 166 6.97 1.98 22.07
C GLU A 166 5.76 2.63 21.37
N GLU A 167 5.21 1.98 20.35
CA GLU A 167 3.99 2.40 19.66
C GLU A 167 2.79 2.42 20.62
N PHE A 168 2.72 1.46 21.56
CA PHE A 168 1.71 1.46 22.61
C PHE A 168 1.85 2.68 23.54
N LEU A 169 3.07 3.03 23.94
CA LEU A 169 3.32 4.25 24.73
C LEU A 169 2.89 5.50 23.97
N TRP A 170 3.18 5.60 22.66
CA TRP A 170 2.70 6.71 21.84
C TRP A 170 1.17 6.79 21.81
N ALA A 171 0.49 5.64 21.68
CA ALA A 171 -0.98 5.58 21.74
C ALA A 171 -1.56 6.04 23.10
N LYS A 172 -0.79 5.92 24.17
CA LYS A 172 -1.14 6.43 25.52
C LYS A 172 -0.75 7.89 25.75
N GLY A 173 -0.10 8.54 24.77
CA GLY A 173 0.32 9.95 24.87
C GLY A 173 1.72 10.14 25.50
N TYR A 174 2.48 9.07 25.68
CA TYR A 174 3.88 9.15 26.08
C TYR A 174 4.74 9.28 24.82
N GLU A 175 5.14 10.49 24.46
CA GLU A 175 6.18 10.70 23.45
C GLU A 175 7.54 10.59 24.15
N GLY A 176 8.35 9.63 23.71
CA GLY A 176 9.70 9.46 24.26
C GLY A 176 10.51 10.73 24.03
N THR A 177 10.95 11.36 25.11
CA THR A 177 12.08 12.28 25.07
C THR A 177 13.33 11.44 24.83
N THR A 178 13.83 11.43 23.59
CA THR A 178 15.23 11.10 23.29
C THR A 178 16.09 12.32 23.49
#